data_66ab3b16c720b7e20dd3a58fefe54f2f
#
_entry.id   66ab3b16c720b7e20dd3a58fefe54f2f
#
_cell.length_a   1.000
_cell.length_b   1.000
_cell.length_c   1.000
_cell.angle_alpha   90.00
_cell.angle_beta   90.00
_cell.angle_gamma   90.00
#
_symmetry.space_group_name_H-M   'P 1'
#
loop_
_entity.id
_entity.type
_entity.pdbx_description
1 polymer ?
#
loop_
_entity_poly.entity_id
_entity_poly.type
_entity_poly.pdbx_seq_one_letter_code
_entity_poly.pdbx_strand_id
1 'polypeptide(L)'
;MADEVFEAELFDEMPAEEQREKRQLNGAMGTTIAIVVLFLVLAATVGVPHGMMGSDAANNNHWLPPVEERTGKLYDNGDVFSRVSWNGSHNISAVQSVFVDVPAITLADGGAGATGGAVVHLGLWLPEIAGCDFSAGNVSDECKVPIIAEIGPYYADGDVDALTPADRLGRFLIENFVPHGFGVAQVSVFGTGESNHCMDLMGHDEMEGIKAAVDWLGQQPWSNGRVGAIGKSYDGSTPWNAAASGSEHLATIVPMSGLIGVHELMWRNGSMEARGAIMHNGVYGSFGLDGDLEDAQNGCEGYMEGYYAGTAAYMTGDNLAWMNSDYWEERYFLDRAMELYNGSIYIIHGMQDWNVDPHMAFPTHQIAIDNGFEVKGLYGQWTHDYPDRPSGHDGGIGFPWSLRWDWADDLLEWFDYYLRDIGPKPRLIAEMQDDMGGWRVEETYPPLDTEWNETT
;
A
#
# COMPACT_ATOMS: atom_id res chain seq x y z
N MET A 1 -43.46 -2.62 25.13
CA MET A 1 -44.12 -1.47 25.79
C MET A 1 -43.80 -1.39 27.29
N ALA A 2 -43.82 -2.45 28.11
CA ALA A 2 -43.44 -2.36 29.52
C ALA A 2 -41.95 -2.17 29.74
N ASP A 3 -41.11 -2.80 28.93
CA ASP A 3 -39.64 -2.67 29.04
C ASP A 3 -39.12 -1.30 28.59
N GLU A 4 -39.72 -0.70 27.56
CA GLU A 4 -39.35 0.65 27.09
C GLU A 4 -39.70 1.76 28.10
N VAL A 5 -40.77 1.59 28.84
CA VAL A 5 -41.17 2.54 29.87
C VAL A 5 -40.23 2.46 31.10
N PHE A 6 -39.76 1.25 31.44
CA PHE A 6 -38.83 1.03 32.54
C PHE A 6 -37.43 1.59 32.24
N GLU A 7 -36.94 1.45 30.99
CA GLU A 7 -35.66 2.05 30.57
C GLU A 7 -35.73 3.59 30.53
N ALA A 8 -36.85 4.17 30.14
CA ALA A 8 -37.03 5.62 30.12
C ALA A 8 -37.06 6.22 31.52
N GLU A 9 -37.73 5.58 32.48
CA GLU A 9 -37.77 6.02 33.89
C GLU A 9 -36.37 5.92 34.55
N LEU A 10 -35.60 4.86 34.27
CA LEU A 10 -34.25 4.69 34.79
C LEU A 10 -33.29 5.76 34.24
N PHE A 11 -33.48 6.20 33.01
CA PHE A 11 -32.64 7.20 32.36
C PHE A 11 -32.84 8.59 33.00
N ASP A 12 -34.06 8.94 33.39
CA ASP A 12 -34.38 10.24 34.01
C ASP A 12 -33.89 10.35 35.46
N GLU A 13 -33.64 9.22 36.14
CA GLU A 13 -33.10 9.16 37.49
C GLU A 13 -31.56 9.21 37.55
N MET A 14 -30.87 9.10 36.39
CA MET A 14 -29.41 9.14 36.33
C MET A 14 -28.87 10.56 36.51
N PRO A 15 -27.64 10.72 37.07
CA PRO A 15 -26.94 12.01 37.09
C PRO A 15 -26.81 12.62 35.68
N ALA A 16 -26.91 13.93 35.59
CA ALA A 16 -26.92 14.64 34.30
C ALA A 16 -25.67 14.39 33.43
N GLU A 17 -24.55 14.10 34.07
CA GLU A 17 -23.28 13.76 33.39
C GLU A 17 -23.38 12.37 32.74
N GLU A 18 -23.89 11.39 33.44
CA GLU A 18 -24.11 10.02 32.97
C GLU A 18 -25.19 9.94 31.87
N GLN A 19 -26.22 10.80 31.95
CA GLN A 19 -27.21 10.98 30.90
C GLN A 19 -26.57 11.57 29.62
N ARG A 20 -25.60 12.48 29.78
CA ARG A 20 -24.89 13.10 28.67
C ARG A 20 -23.97 12.09 27.95
N GLU A 21 -23.24 11.29 28.75
CA GLU A 21 -22.38 10.20 28.18
C GLU A 21 -23.21 9.15 27.44
N LYS A 22 -24.32 8.65 28.04
CA LYS A 22 -25.21 7.71 27.35
C LYS A 22 -25.84 8.30 26.09
N ARG A 23 -26.19 9.61 26.10
CA ARG A 23 -26.68 10.26 24.85
C ARG A 23 -25.61 10.38 23.80
N GLN A 24 -24.36 10.63 24.18
CA GLN A 24 -23.22 10.63 23.24
C GLN A 24 -22.95 9.25 22.68
N LEU A 25 -22.93 8.20 23.51
CA LEU A 25 -22.74 6.81 23.09
C LEU A 25 -23.86 6.34 22.14
N ASN A 26 -25.13 6.62 22.50
CA ASN A 26 -26.26 6.28 21.65
C ASN A 26 -26.28 7.11 20.34
N GLY A 27 -25.78 8.34 20.38
CA GLY A 27 -25.59 9.17 19.19
C GLY A 27 -24.52 8.60 18.27
N ALA A 28 -23.37 8.23 18.81
CA ALA A 28 -22.27 7.62 18.06
C ALA A 28 -22.70 6.28 17.44
N MET A 29 -23.34 5.41 18.23
CA MET A 29 -23.85 4.12 17.74
C MET A 29 -24.94 4.29 16.68
N GLY A 30 -25.84 5.27 16.86
CA GLY A 30 -26.85 5.63 15.85
C GLY A 30 -26.22 6.15 14.56
N THR A 31 -25.16 6.92 14.65
CA THR A 31 -24.41 7.44 13.48
C THR A 31 -23.70 6.31 12.74
N THR A 32 -23.04 5.41 13.46
CA THR A 32 -22.39 4.24 12.88
C THR A 32 -23.40 3.32 12.17
N ILE A 33 -24.53 3.04 12.80
CA ILE A 33 -25.61 2.26 12.17
C ILE A 33 -26.17 2.97 10.93
N ALA A 34 -26.34 4.30 10.98
CA ALA A 34 -26.81 5.08 9.83
C ALA A 34 -25.81 5.07 8.66
N ILE A 35 -24.51 5.11 8.94
CA ILE A 35 -23.46 5.00 7.95
C ILE A 35 -23.44 3.61 7.34
N VAL A 36 -23.52 2.55 8.13
CA VAL A 36 -23.58 1.17 7.65
C VAL A 36 -24.86 0.92 6.83
N VAL A 37 -26.01 1.44 7.27
CA VAL A 37 -27.25 1.33 6.52
C VAL A 37 -27.19 2.14 5.22
N LEU A 38 -26.61 3.34 5.24
CA LEU A 38 -26.38 4.14 4.03
C LEU A 38 -25.45 3.43 3.05
N PHE A 39 -24.39 2.81 3.55
CA PHE A 39 -23.47 1.99 2.75
C PHE A 39 -24.19 0.79 2.13
N LEU A 40 -24.99 0.07 2.92
CA LEU A 40 -25.79 -1.07 2.43
C LEU A 40 -26.87 -0.63 1.42
N VAL A 41 -27.49 0.53 1.62
CA VAL A 41 -28.46 1.09 0.68
C VAL A 41 -27.78 1.58 -0.59
N LEU A 42 -26.64 2.26 -0.50
CA LEU A 42 -25.84 2.65 -1.66
C LEU A 42 -25.34 1.42 -2.42
N ALA A 43 -24.83 0.42 -1.73
CA ALA A 43 -24.41 -0.85 -2.32
C ALA A 43 -25.59 -1.58 -3.02
N ALA A 44 -26.80 -1.51 -2.45
CA ALA A 44 -27.98 -2.13 -3.02
C ALA A 44 -28.62 -1.35 -4.17
N THR A 45 -28.46 0.01 -4.19
CA THR A 45 -29.13 0.87 -5.18
C THR A 45 -28.24 1.27 -6.35
N VAL A 46 -26.92 1.39 -6.11
CA VAL A 46 -25.95 1.77 -7.16
C VAL A 46 -25.26 0.54 -7.75
N GLY A 47 -25.45 -0.61 -7.12
CA GLY A 47 -24.65 -1.81 -7.37
C GLY A 47 -23.25 -1.60 -6.79
N VAL A 48 -22.81 -2.49 -5.93
CA VAL A 48 -21.38 -2.55 -5.59
C VAL A 48 -20.67 -2.83 -6.91
N PRO A 49 -19.71 -2.00 -7.36
CA PRO A 49 -18.89 -2.38 -8.49
C PRO A 49 -18.40 -3.81 -8.25
N HIS A 50 -18.57 -4.70 -9.24
CA HIS A 50 -18.30 -6.15 -9.07
C HIS A 50 -16.92 -6.45 -8.49
N GLY A 51 -15.99 -5.51 -8.54
CA GLY A 51 -14.66 -5.62 -7.99
C GLY A 51 -14.51 -5.50 -6.47
N MET A 52 -15.51 -4.98 -5.75
CA MET A 52 -15.47 -4.96 -4.28
C MET A 52 -15.87 -6.27 -3.61
N MET A 53 -16.52 -7.17 -4.35
CA MET A 53 -16.92 -8.49 -3.84
C MET A 53 -16.08 -9.54 -4.56
N GLY A 54 -14.89 -9.78 -4.08
CA GLY A 54 -13.93 -10.70 -4.64
C GLY A 54 -14.54 -11.87 -5.38
N SER A 55 -13.95 -12.20 -6.50
CA SER A 55 -14.18 -13.35 -7.35
C SER A 55 -15.10 -13.13 -8.55
N ASP A 56 -14.70 -13.55 -9.58
CA ASP A 56 -15.12 -14.12 -10.84
C ASP A 56 -14.23 -13.66 -11.99
N ALA A 57 -13.08 -13.01 -11.70
CA ALA A 57 -12.01 -12.78 -12.67
C ALA A 57 -11.51 -14.12 -13.26
N ALA A 58 -11.64 -15.21 -12.51
CA ALA A 58 -11.30 -16.56 -12.97
C ALA A 58 -12.13 -17.07 -14.15
N ASN A 59 -13.30 -16.48 -14.44
CA ASN A 59 -14.18 -16.97 -15.49
C ASN A 59 -14.13 -16.18 -16.80
N ASN A 60 -13.37 -15.09 -16.89
CA ASN A 60 -13.22 -14.30 -18.12
C ASN A 60 -11.97 -14.66 -18.94
N ASN A 61 -11.51 -15.91 -18.83
CA ASN A 61 -10.35 -16.43 -19.55
C ASN A 61 -10.43 -16.32 -21.10
N HIS A 62 -11.59 -16.03 -21.67
CA HIS A 62 -11.76 -15.93 -23.11
C HIS A 62 -11.11 -14.67 -23.73
N TRP A 63 -10.75 -13.70 -22.91
CA TRP A 63 -10.08 -12.47 -23.34
C TRP A 63 -8.56 -12.53 -23.29
N LEU A 64 -8.02 -13.57 -22.65
CA LEU A 64 -6.58 -13.72 -22.55
C LEU A 64 -6.02 -14.33 -23.85
N PRO A 65 -4.82 -13.93 -24.30
CA PRO A 65 -4.11 -14.63 -25.36
C PRO A 65 -3.99 -16.11 -25.02
N PRO A 66 -3.88 -17.01 -26.01
CA PRO A 66 -3.54 -18.40 -25.79
C PRO A 66 -2.36 -18.56 -24.84
N VAL A 67 -2.37 -19.58 -23.99
CA VAL A 67 -1.33 -19.79 -22.97
C VAL A 67 0.07 -19.82 -23.57
N GLU A 68 0.22 -20.40 -24.75
CA GLU A 68 1.45 -20.48 -25.52
C GLU A 68 1.96 -19.11 -26.03
N GLU A 69 1.09 -18.12 -26.09
CA GLU A 69 1.43 -16.75 -26.53
C GLU A 69 1.76 -15.83 -25.36
N ARG A 70 1.67 -16.33 -24.11
CA ARG A 70 1.93 -15.56 -22.91
C ARG A 70 3.35 -15.78 -22.42
N THR A 71 3.99 -14.71 -21.97
CA THR A 71 5.26 -14.80 -21.25
C THR A 71 5.06 -15.34 -19.83
N GLY A 72 3.87 -15.18 -19.25
CA GLY A 72 3.53 -15.66 -17.92
C GLY A 72 3.14 -17.15 -17.86
N LYS A 73 3.12 -17.69 -16.65
CA LYS A 73 2.59 -19.01 -16.32
C LYS A 73 1.27 -18.84 -15.56
N LEU A 74 0.39 -19.84 -15.74
CA LEU A 74 -0.79 -19.95 -14.88
C LEU A 74 -0.37 -20.55 -13.55
N TYR A 75 -0.91 -20.03 -12.47
CA TYR A 75 -0.81 -20.66 -11.15
C TYR A 75 -1.75 -21.84 -11.05
N ASP A 76 -1.48 -22.74 -10.11
CA ASP A 76 -2.29 -23.95 -9.90
C ASP A 76 -3.75 -23.63 -9.51
N ASN A 77 -4.00 -22.47 -8.89
CA ASN A 77 -5.33 -21.95 -8.57
C ASN A 77 -6.04 -21.24 -9.73
N GLY A 78 -5.40 -21.19 -10.92
CA GLY A 78 -5.94 -20.53 -12.09
C GLY A 78 -5.61 -19.03 -12.21
N ASP A 79 -4.89 -18.46 -11.24
CA ASP A 79 -4.43 -17.08 -11.34
C ASP A 79 -3.42 -16.92 -12.47
N VAL A 80 -3.45 -15.77 -13.11
CA VAL A 80 -2.53 -15.42 -14.19
C VAL A 80 -1.68 -14.26 -13.74
N PHE A 81 -0.38 -14.53 -13.55
CA PHE A 81 0.62 -13.51 -13.30
C PHE A 81 1.73 -13.63 -14.32
N SER A 82 2.38 -12.51 -14.64
CA SER A 82 3.60 -12.54 -15.41
C SER A 82 4.69 -13.28 -14.65
N ARG A 83 5.56 -13.95 -15.39
CA ARG A 83 6.69 -14.70 -14.84
C ARG A 83 7.96 -14.25 -15.50
N VAL A 84 9.04 -14.21 -14.72
CA VAL A 84 10.37 -14.10 -15.28
C VAL A 84 10.56 -15.19 -16.32
N SER A 85 10.97 -14.83 -17.52
CA SER A 85 10.96 -15.71 -18.70
C SER A 85 11.99 -16.85 -18.63
N TRP A 86 12.93 -16.80 -17.68
CA TRP A 86 13.88 -17.89 -17.41
C TRP A 86 13.76 -18.38 -15.96
N ASN A 87 14.20 -19.61 -15.73
CA ASN A 87 14.12 -20.21 -14.41
C ASN A 87 15.20 -19.64 -13.48
N GLY A 88 14.79 -19.22 -12.28
CA GLY A 88 15.73 -18.93 -11.20
C GLY A 88 16.51 -20.16 -10.75
N SER A 89 17.64 -19.96 -10.10
CA SER A 89 18.58 -21.01 -9.71
C SER A 89 18.46 -21.44 -8.24
N HIS A 90 17.66 -20.72 -7.43
CA HIS A 90 17.57 -20.96 -6.00
C HIS A 90 16.18 -21.44 -5.58
N ASN A 91 16.16 -22.29 -4.54
CA ASN A 91 14.92 -22.57 -3.85
C ASN A 91 14.53 -21.40 -2.94
N ILE A 92 13.26 -21.37 -2.57
CA ILE A 92 12.71 -20.41 -1.62
C ILE A 92 12.83 -21.01 -0.21
N SER A 93 13.41 -20.29 0.74
CA SER A 93 13.48 -20.74 2.14
C SER A 93 12.07 -20.83 2.77
N ALA A 94 11.99 -21.53 3.90
CA ALA A 94 10.85 -21.33 4.79
C ALA A 94 10.78 -19.87 5.23
N VAL A 95 9.55 -19.36 5.42
CA VAL A 95 9.35 -18.00 5.92
C VAL A 95 9.94 -17.84 7.31
N GLN A 96 10.54 -16.68 7.56
CA GLN A 96 11.04 -16.26 8.86
C GLN A 96 10.11 -15.19 9.42
N SER A 97 9.60 -15.39 10.63
CA SER A 97 8.88 -14.37 11.40
C SER A 97 9.87 -13.47 12.12
N VAL A 98 9.80 -12.18 11.89
CA VAL A 98 10.74 -11.20 12.43
C VAL A 98 9.99 -10.03 13.05
N PHE A 99 10.38 -9.67 14.27
CA PHE A 99 9.93 -8.47 14.95
C PHE A 99 11.07 -7.46 14.99
N VAL A 100 10.82 -6.27 14.44
CA VAL A 100 11.81 -5.19 14.37
C VAL A 100 11.43 -4.11 15.37
N ASP A 101 12.33 -3.83 16.30
CA ASP A 101 12.15 -2.73 17.26
C ASP A 101 12.13 -1.37 16.54
N VAL A 102 11.22 -0.49 16.97
CA VAL A 102 11.11 0.89 16.49
C VAL A 102 11.48 1.85 17.62
N PRO A 103 12.77 2.17 17.79
CA PRO A 103 13.23 2.94 18.95
C PRO A 103 12.73 4.38 19.03
N ALA A 104 12.30 4.93 17.89
CA ALA A 104 11.75 6.28 17.81
C ALA A 104 10.39 6.40 18.53
N ILE A 105 9.67 5.29 18.65
CA ILE A 105 8.31 5.24 19.21
C ILE A 105 8.34 4.60 20.60
N THR A 106 7.82 5.31 21.61
CA THR A 106 7.72 4.82 22.99
C THR A 106 6.26 4.63 23.34
N LEU A 107 5.85 3.42 23.64
CA LEU A 107 4.50 3.10 24.07
C LEU A 107 4.31 3.42 25.56
N ALA A 108 3.15 4.00 25.90
CA ALA A 108 2.85 4.47 27.26
C ALA A 108 2.74 3.32 28.29
N ASP A 109 2.42 2.12 27.87
CA ASP A 109 2.19 0.92 28.68
C ASP A 109 3.37 -0.06 28.71
N GLY A 110 4.47 0.29 28.02
CA GLY A 110 5.69 -0.51 28.03
C GLY A 110 5.74 -1.65 27.03
N GLY A 111 5.05 -1.52 25.89
CA GLY A 111 5.03 -2.36 24.69
C GLY A 111 5.88 -3.64 24.61
N ALA A 112 5.61 -4.49 23.65
CA ALA A 112 6.19 -5.82 23.51
C ALA A 112 7.64 -5.86 22.98
N GLY A 113 8.21 -4.71 22.56
CA GLY A 113 9.59 -4.66 22.06
C GLY A 113 10.64 -5.01 23.13
N ALA A 114 11.81 -5.48 22.72
CA ALA A 114 12.92 -5.82 23.63
C ALA A 114 13.33 -4.65 24.56
N THR A 115 13.00 -3.43 24.14
CA THR A 115 13.23 -2.17 24.87
C THR A 115 11.97 -1.63 25.54
N GLY A 116 10.83 -2.30 25.42
CA GLY A 116 9.51 -1.78 25.82
C GLY A 116 8.92 -0.76 24.83
N GLY A 117 9.40 -0.71 23.59
CA GLY A 117 8.94 0.18 22.51
C GLY A 117 8.01 -0.49 21.52
N ALA A 118 7.66 0.24 20.48
CA ALA A 118 6.90 -0.27 19.34
C ALA A 118 7.73 -1.28 18.53
N VAL A 119 7.04 -2.24 17.90
CA VAL A 119 7.63 -3.21 16.99
C VAL A 119 6.81 -3.31 15.72
N VAL A 120 7.48 -3.50 14.59
CA VAL A 120 6.85 -3.92 13.34
C VAL A 120 7.16 -5.38 13.08
N HIS A 121 6.18 -6.13 12.60
CA HIS A 121 6.30 -7.53 12.25
C HIS A 121 6.44 -7.69 10.74
N LEU A 122 7.29 -8.64 10.31
CA LEU A 122 7.45 -8.97 8.91
C LEU A 122 7.69 -10.47 8.69
N GLY A 123 7.24 -10.96 7.55
CA GLY A 123 7.61 -12.26 7.00
C GLY A 123 8.73 -12.07 5.98
N LEU A 124 9.78 -12.91 6.09
CA LEU A 124 10.95 -12.84 5.23
C LEU A 124 11.21 -14.17 4.54
N TRP A 125 11.33 -14.16 3.23
CA TRP A 125 11.75 -15.27 2.37
C TRP A 125 13.11 -14.96 1.76
N LEU A 126 14.05 -15.87 1.93
CA LEU A 126 15.40 -15.74 1.39
C LEU A 126 15.66 -16.85 0.34
N PRO A 127 16.55 -16.62 -0.64
CA PRO A 127 16.98 -17.65 -1.55
C PRO A 127 17.87 -18.67 -0.83
N GLU A 128 17.69 -19.97 -1.08
CA GLU A 128 18.63 -20.99 -0.63
C GLU A 128 19.82 -21.05 -1.57
N ILE A 129 20.90 -20.33 -1.23
CA ILE A 129 22.12 -20.25 -2.04
C ILE A 129 23.10 -21.33 -1.57
N ALA A 130 23.53 -22.21 -2.46
CA ALA A 130 24.43 -23.30 -2.12
C ALA A 130 25.77 -22.78 -1.56
N GLY A 131 26.11 -23.21 -0.37
CA GLY A 131 27.35 -22.81 0.32
C GLY A 131 27.23 -21.51 1.12
N CYS A 132 26.08 -20.85 1.15
CA CYS A 132 25.82 -19.68 1.97
C CYS A 132 25.03 -20.04 3.23
N ASP A 133 25.48 -19.53 4.36
CA ASP A 133 24.79 -19.65 5.65
C ASP A 133 24.37 -18.28 6.13
N PHE A 134 23.09 -17.96 5.96
CA PHE A 134 22.52 -16.68 6.36
C PHE A 134 22.34 -16.52 7.88
N SER A 135 22.47 -17.62 8.64
CA SER A 135 22.47 -17.56 10.11
C SER A 135 23.83 -17.16 10.68
N ALA A 136 24.87 -17.15 9.86
CA ALA A 136 26.22 -16.77 10.29
C ALA A 136 26.28 -15.26 10.57
N GLY A 137 26.91 -14.87 11.67
CA GLY A 137 27.09 -13.45 12.01
C GLY A 137 28.03 -12.69 11.05
N ASN A 138 28.71 -13.41 10.14
CA ASN A 138 29.53 -12.83 9.07
C ASN A 138 29.30 -13.65 7.80
N VAL A 139 28.58 -13.07 6.87
CA VAL A 139 28.24 -13.67 5.57
C VAL A 139 29.18 -13.09 4.51
N SER A 140 29.76 -13.96 3.67
CA SER A 140 30.67 -13.50 2.61
C SER A 140 29.92 -12.66 1.56
N ASP A 141 30.62 -11.74 0.91
CA ASP A 141 29.99 -10.77 0.01
C ASP A 141 29.26 -11.43 -1.17
N GLU A 142 29.75 -12.57 -1.64
CA GLU A 142 29.09 -13.34 -2.72
C GLU A 142 27.76 -14.00 -2.28
N CYS A 143 27.52 -14.08 -0.98
CA CYS A 143 26.28 -14.62 -0.41
C CYS A 143 25.28 -13.54 -0.03
N LYS A 144 25.65 -12.26 -0.11
CA LYS A 144 24.75 -11.17 0.25
C LYS A 144 23.70 -10.95 -0.82
N VAL A 145 22.48 -10.72 -0.39
CA VAL A 145 21.31 -10.54 -1.26
C VAL A 145 20.64 -9.18 -1.04
N PRO A 146 20.13 -8.54 -2.07
CA PRO A 146 19.24 -7.39 -1.91
C PRO A 146 17.85 -7.83 -1.47
N ILE A 147 17.06 -6.90 -0.95
CA ILE A 147 15.72 -7.16 -0.48
C ILE A 147 14.70 -6.36 -1.28
N ILE A 148 13.58 -7.00 -1.61
CA ILE A 148 12.37 -6.36 -2.13
C ILE A 148 11.32 -6.43 -1.02
N ALA A 149 10.79 -5.28 -0.59
CA ALA A 149 9.82 -5.18 0.48
C ALA A 149 8.46 -4.69 -0.06
N GLU A 150 7.40 -5.42 0.26
CA GLU A 150 6.02 -4.96 0.18
C GLU A 150 5.60 -4.59 1.61
N ILE A 151 5.09 -3.37 1.81
CA ILE A 151 4.82 -2.80 3.14
C ILE A 151 3.38 -2.29 3.15
N GLY A 152 2.58 -2.71 4.13
CA GLY A 152 1.21 -2.21 4.20
C GLY A 152 0.32 -2.87 5.25
N PRO A 153 -0.97 -2.52 5.25
CA PRO A 153 -1.93 -2.98 6.25
C PRO A 153 -2.61 -4.32 5.90
N TYR A 154 -2.33 -4.90 4.76
CA TYR A 154 -3.13 -6.00 4.21
C TYR A 154 -2.76 -7.39 4.74
N TYR A 155 -1.93 -7.47 5.76
CA TYR A 155 -1.47 -8.70 6.42
C TYR A 155 -2.13 -8.90 7.79
N ALA A 156 -3.30 -8.27 8.00
CA ALA A 156 -4.01 -8.26 9.28
C ALA A 156 -5.18 -9.23 9.35
N ASP A 157 -5.50 -9.95 8.27
CA ASP A 157 -6.77 -10.67 8.18
C ASP A 157 -6.55 -12.18 8.28
N GLY A 158 -6.91 -12.75 9.41
CA GLY A 158 -7.05 -14.14 9.84
C GLY A 158 -6.34 -15.27 9.07
N ASP A 159 -6.44 -15.29 7.76
CA ASP A 159 -5.80 -16.25 6.87
C ASP A 159 -4.62 -15.66 6.10
N VAL A 160 -4.39 -14.34 6.16
CA VAL A 160 -3.31 -13.62 5.48
C VAL A 160 -2.56 -12.79 6.50
N ASP A 161 -1.56 -13.38 7.11
CA ASP A 161 -0.57 -12.67 7.94
C ASP A 161 0.70 -12.39 7.12
N ALA A 162 1.64 -11.66 7.70
CA ALA A 162 2.92 -11.38 7.04
C ALA A 162 3.73 -12.65 6.71
N LEU A 163 3.37 -13.80 7.26
CA LEU A 163 4.04 -15.09 7.06
C LEU A 163 3.43 -15.92 5.93
N THR A 164 2.32 -15.46 5.35
CA THR A 164 1.66 -16.13 4.23
C THR A 164 1.86 -15.31 2.95
N PRO A 165 2.32 -15.91 1.83
CA PRO A 165 2.46 -15.18 0.57
C PRO A 165 1.14 -14.54 0.17
N ALA A 166 1.05 -13.21 0.25
CA ALA A 166 -0.17 -12.47 -0.04
C ALA A 166 -0.56 -12.63 -1.52
N ASP A 167 -1.81 -12.92 -1.79
CA ASP A 167 -2.34 -13.11 -3.15
C ASP A 167 -2.27 -11.82 -4.00
N ARG A 168 -2.11 -10.67 -3.36
CA ARG A 168 -1.98 -9.38 -4.05
C ARG A 168 -0.67 -9.32 -4.83
N LEU A 169 0.43 -9.00 -4.16
CA LEU A 169 1.75 -8.84 -4.78
C LEU A 169 2.78 -9.79 -4.17
N GLY A 170 2.69 -10.09 -2.88
CA GLY A 170 3.68 -10.88 -2.16
C GLY A 170 3.99 -12.21 -2.83
N ARG A 171 2.97 -12.96 -3.25
CA ARG A 171 3.14 -14.22 -3.99
C ARG A 171 3.87 -14.02 -5.31
N PHE A 172 3.52 -12.98 -6.07
CA PHE A 172 4.21 -12.63 -7.30
C PHE A 172 5.69 -12.32 -7.04
N LEU A 173 5.99 -11.55 -5.99
CA LEU A 173 7.37 -11.20 -5.62
C LEU A 173 8.16 -12.43 -5.20
N ILE A 174 7.61 -13.24 -4.30
CA ILE A 174 8.29 -14.41 -3.74
C ILE A 174 8.61 -15.43 -4.85
N GLU A 175 7.63 -15.76 -5.70
CA GLU A 175 7.80 -16.79 -6.72
C GLU A 175 8.63 -16.35 -7.92
N ASN A 176 8.69 -15.04 -8.20
CA ASN A 176 9.51 -14.51 -9.29
C ASN A 176 10.92 -14.13 -8.84
N PHE A 177 11.10 -13.48 -7.68
CA PHE A 177 12.40 -12.86 -7.39
C PHE A 177 13.26 -13.64 -6.40
N VAL A 178 12.68 -14.40 -5.47
CA VAL A 178 13.50 -15.23 -4.56
C VAL A 178 14.33 -16.26 -5.32
N PRO A 179 13.78 -17.00 -6.31
CA PRO A 179 14.59 -17.91 -7.12
C PRO A 179 15.70 -17.23 -7.92
N HIS A 180 15.59 -15.92 -8.14
CA HIS A 180 16.58 -15.10 -8.86
C HIS A 180 17.59 -14.41 -7.92
N GLY A 181 17.57 -14.74 -6.61
CA GLY A 181 18.60 -14.30 -5.67
C GLY A 181 18.26 -13.00 -4.92
N PHE A 182 16.98 -12.66 -4.81
CA PHE A 182 16.50 -11.58 -3.95
C PHE A 182 15.88 -12.15 -2.68
N GLY A 183 16.03 -11.47 -1.57
CA GLY A 183 15.12 -11.66 -0.44
C GLY A 183 13.82 -10.90 -0.67
N VAL A 184 12.71 -11.41 -0.17
CA VAL A 184 11.41 -10.73 -0.21
C VAL A 184 10.85 -10.63 1.19
N ALA A 185 10.41 -9.43 1.59
CA ALA A 185 9.78 -9.17 2.87
C ALA A 185 8.36 -8.64 2.69
N GLN A 186 7.41 -9.17 3.44
CA GLN A 186 6.08 -8.60 3.66
C GLN A 186 6.06 -7.97 5.04
N VAL A 187 5.84 -6.65 5.13
CA VAL A 187 5.93 -5.87 6.36
C VAL A 187 4.56 -5.34 6.74
N SER A 188 4.07 -5.71 7.91
CA SER A 188 2.84 -5.14 8.48
C SER A 188 3.12 -3.76 9.05
N VAL A 189 2.35 -2.73 8.64
CA VAL A 189 2.40 -1.42 9.28
C VAL A 189 1.82 -1.49 10.69
N PHE A 190 2.06 -0.48 11.52
CA PHE A 190 1.53 -0.41 12.87
C PHE A 190 0.00 -0.60 12.92
N GLY A 191 -0.48 -1.27 13.96
CA GLY A 191 -1.89 -1.58 14.16
C GLY A 191 -2.44 -2.64 13.21
N THR A 192 -1.57 -3.37 12.50
CA THR A 192 -1.97 -4.47 11.61
C THR A 192 -1.10 -5.71 11.82
N GLY A 193 -1.66 -6.89 11.59
CA GLY A 193 -0.97 -8.14 11.82
C GLY A 193 -0.49 -8.27 13.27
N GLU A 194 0.78 -8.61 13.44
CA GLU A 194 1.43 -8.69 14.77
C GLU A 194 2.30 -7.45 15.08
N SER A 195 2.21 -6.39 14.27
CA SER A 195 2.82 -5.10 14.59
C SER A 195 2.03 -4.41 15.69
N ASN A 196 2.68 -4.15 16.83
CA ASN A 196 2.03 -3.43 17.92
C ASN A 196 1.99 -1.91 17.63
N HIS A 197 1.35 -1.14 18.47
CA HIS A 197 1.06 0.27 18.24
C HIS A 197 -0.15 0.52 17.34
N CYS A 198 -0.58 1.77 17.28
CA CYS A 198 -1.79 2.16 16.55
C CYS A 198 -1.50 2.43 15.09
N MET A 199 -2.43 2.07 14.22
CA MET A 199 -2.38 2.49 12.83
C MET A 199 -2.48 4.00 12.73
N ASP A 200 -1.49 4.63 12.12
CA ASP A 200 -1.37 6.09 11.99
C ASP A 200 -1.76 6.61 10.58
N LEU A 201 -2.26 5.76 9.74
CA LEU A 201 -2.71 6.08 8.39
C LEU A 201 -1.68 6.91 7.60
N MET A 202 -0.50 6.36 7.41
CA MET A 202 0.63 7.00 6.73
C MET A 202 1.17 8.25 7.44
N GLY A 203 0.92 8.43 8.73
CA GLY A 203 1.47 9.50 9.52
C GLY A 203 2.92 9.26 9.96
N HIS A 204 3.36 10.09 10.91
CA HIS A 204 4.75 10.08 11.36
C HIS A 204 5.18 8.76 12.01
N ASP A 205 4.34 8.20 12.88
CA ASP A 205 4.70 6.99 13.61
C ASP A 205 4.82 5.79 12.67
N GLU A 206 3.90 5.68 11.71
CA GLU A 206 3.97 4.66 10.67
C GLU A 206 5.22 4.80 9.82
N MET A 207 5.61 6.02 9.46
CA MET A 207 6.84 6.30 8.72
C MET A 207 8.09 5.83 9.51
N GLU A 208 8.12 6.02 10.82
CA GLU A 208 9.21 5.53 11.67
C GLU A 208 9.24 3.99 11.72
N GLY A 209 8.07 3.34 11.75
CA GLY A 209 7.95 1.89 11.65
C GLY A 209 8.46 1.36 10.31
N ILE A 210 8.07 1.98 9.20
CA ILE A 210 8.54 1.66 7.85
C ILE A 210 10.06 1.84 7.75
N LYS A 211 10.57 2.97 8.27
CA LYS A 211 12.02 3.24 8.31
C LYS A 211 12.78 2.16 9.06
N ALA A 212 12.29 1.79 10.25
CA ALA A 212 12.93 0.77 11.07
C ALA A 212 13.00 -0.58 10.35
N ALA A 213 11.93 -0.99 9.65
CA ALA A 213 11.91 -2.22 8.87
C ALA A 213 12.93 -2.17 7.71
N VAL A 214 12.96 -1.09 6.94
CA VAL A 214 13.90 -0.90 5.81
C VAL A 214 15.35 -0.90 6.31
N ASP A 215 15.63 -0.15 7.38
CA ASP A 215 16.97 -0.08 7.98
C ASP A 215 17.40 -1.46 8.52
N TRP A 216 16.50 -2.18 9.20
CA TRP A 216 16.80 -3.52 9.69
C TRP A 216 17.14 -4.48 8.56
N LEU A 217 16.34 -4.50 7.48
CA LEU A 217 16.57 -5.35 6.31
C LEU A 217 17.91 -5.03 5.64
N GLY A 218 18.26 -3.75 5.53
CA GLY A 218 19.53 -3.32 4.95
C GLY A 218 20.75 -3.62 5.80
N GLN A 219 20.61 -3.67 7.13
CA GLN A 219 21.71 -3.88 8.08
C GLN A 219 22.04 -5.33 8.38
N GLN A 220 21.24 -6.29 7.89
CA GLN A 220 21.50 -7.70 8.18
C GLN A 220 22.82 -8.19 7.57
N PRO A 221 23.54 -9.11 8.25
CA PRO A 221 24.81 -9.64 7.74
C PRO A 221 24.72 -10.27 6.35
N TRP A 222 23.55 -10.80 6.00
CA TRP A 222 23.26 -11.42 4.71
C TRP A 222 22.71 -10.43 3.68
N SER A 223 22.44 -9.20 4.07
CA SER A 223 21.98 -8.15 3.14
C SER A 223 23.17 -7.51 2.41
N ASN A 224 22.97 -7.17 1.15
CA ASN A 224 23.95 -6.35 0.44
C ASN A 224 23.81 -4.84 0.77
N GLY A 225 22.90 -4.48 1.67
CA GLY A 225 22.65 -3.11 2.12
C GLY A 225 21.63 -2.35 1.32
N ARG A 226 21.03 -2.96 0.28
CA ARG A 226 20.06 -2.31 -0.60
C ARG A 226 18.67 -2.93 -0.49
N VAL A 227 17.68 -2.08 -0.28
CA VAL A 227 16.27 -2.45 -0.20
C VAL A 227 15.52 -1.71 -1.31
N GLY A 228 14.65 -2.42 -2.02
CA GLY A 228 13.66 -1.85 -2.93
C GLY A 228 12.28 -1.98 -2.31
N ALA A 229 11.49 -0.89 -2.30
CA ALA A 229 10.11 -0.93 -1.84
C ALA A 229 9.16 -0.93 -3.04
N ILE A 230 8.18 -1.81 -3.04
CA ILE A 230 7.18 -1.97 -4.11
C ILE A 230 5.83 -2.29 -3.50
N GLY A 231 4.76 -1.79 -4.07
CA GLY A 231 3.41 -2.14 -3.67
C GLY A 231 2.34 -1.38 -4.44
N LYS A 232 1.09 -1.74 -4.22
CA LYS A 232 -0.07 -1.13 -4.88
C LYS A 232 -1.07 -0.58 -3.87
N SER A 233 -1.71 0.57 -4.18
CA SER A 233 -2.71 1.19 -3.32
C SER A 233 -2.07 1.76 -2.05
N TYR A 234 -2.51 1.36 -0.88
CA TYR A 234 -1.82 1.70 0.37
C TYR A 234 -0.35 1.26 0.31
N ASP A 235 -0.10 0.01 -0.07
CA ASP A 235 1.26 -0.53 -0.24
C ASP A 235 2.03 0.16 -1.38
N GLY A 236 1.35 0.86 -2.29
CA GLY A 236 1.95 1.73 -3.30
C GLY A 236 2.28 3.13 -2.75
N SER A 237 1.68 3.52 -1.64
CA SER A 237 1.94 4.78 -0.94
C SER A 237 3.10 4.64 0.05
N THR A 238 3.24 3.48 0.66
CA THR A 238 4.33 3.20 1.62
C THR A 238 5.73 3.31 1.01
N PRO A 239 6.01 3.01 -0.28
CA PRO A 239 7.27 3.35 -0.91
C PRO A 239 7.59 4.85 -0.89
N TRP A 240 6.59 5.73 -1.10
CA TRP A 240 6.77 7.17 -0.96
C TRP A 240 7.02 7.59 0.50
N ASN A 241 6.29 6.97 1.42
CA ASN A 241 6.49 7.19 2.86
C ASN A 241 7.89 6.72 3.30
N ALA A 242 8.34 5.55 2.80
CA ALA A 242 9.70 5.06 3.00
C ALA A 242 10.76 6.02 2.43
N ALA A 243 10.54 6.60 1.24
CA ALA A 243 11.42 7.61 0.67
C ALA A 243 11.48 8.87 1.54
N ALA A 244 10.32 9.32 2.06
CA ALA A 244 10.25 10.46 2.99
C ALA A 244 10.92 10.19 4.35
N SER A 245 11.13 8.93 4.72
CA SER A 245 11.82 8.56 5.97
C SER A 245 13.33 8.82 5.94
N GLY A 246 13.92 8.92 4.75
CA GLY A 246 15.34 9.15 4.57
C GLY A 246 16.24 7.98 4.95
N SER A 247 15.75 6.73 4.87
CA SER A 247 16.59 5.54 5.06
C SER A 247 17.70 5.48 3.99
N GLU A 248 18.95 5.31 4.42
CA GLU A 248 20.10 5.15 3.52
C GLU A 248 20.13 3.80 2.80
N HIS A 249 19.34 2.83 3.26
CA HIS A 249 19.23 1.50 2.67
C HIS A 249 18.20 1.42 1.54
N LEU A 250 17.31 2.41 1.41
CA LEU A 250 16.29 2.43 0.36
C LEU A 250 16.91 2.87 -0.97
N ALA A 251 17.15 1.92 -1.87
CA ALA A 251 17.84 2.17 -3.14
C ALA A 251 16.88 2.41 -4.32
N THR A 252 15.67 1.87 -4.27
CA THR A 252 14.65 2.06 -5.30
C THR A 252 13.24 1.95 -4.74
N ILE A 253 12.31 2.70 -5.33
CA ILE A 253 10.88 2.58 -5.05
C ILE A 253 10.09 2.30 -6.32
N VAL A 254 9.06 1.46 -6.20
CA VAL A 254 8.13 1.12 -7.29
C VAL A 254 6.68 1.34 -6.79
N PRO A 255 6.25 2.60 -6.66
CA PRO A 255 4.88 2.91 -6.26
C PRO A 255 3.90 2.59 -7.39
N MET A 256 2.92 1.72 -7.11
CA MET A 256 1.83 1.41 -8.04
C MET A 256 0.51 1.94 -7.48
N SER A 257 -0.19 2.77 -8.25
CA SER A 257 -1.45 3.39 -7.80
C SER A 257 -1.34 3.91 -6.36
N GLY A 258 -0.20 4.53 -6.04
CA GLY A 258 0.14 5.00 -4.70
C GLY A 258 -0.20 6.46 -4.48
N LEU A 259 -0.49 6.82 -3.23
CA LEU A 259 -0.69 8.20 -2.81
C LEU A 259 0.66 8.89 -2.60
N ILE A 260 0.74 10.14 -2.99
CA ILE A 260 1.85 11.06 -2.65
C ILE A 260 1.56 11.84 -1.37
N GLY A 261 0.33 11.73 -0.90
CA GLY A 261 -0.21 12.28 0.32
C GLY A 261 -1.66 11.88 0.47
N VAL A 262 -2.13 11.68 1.69
CA VAL A 262 -3.51 11.28 1.96
C VAL A 262 -4.47 12.43 1.69
N HIS A 263 -4.03 13.67 1.96
CA HIS A 263 -4.81 14.87 1.71
C HIS A 263 -5.27 14.98 0.25
N GLU A 264 -4.42 14.67 -0.72
CA GLU A 264 -4.67 14.81 -2.15
C GLU A 264 -5.75 13.83 -2.64
N LEU A 265 -5.90 12.69 -1.96
CA LEU A 265 -7.01 11.77 -2.21
C LEU A 265 -8.31 12.26 -1.59
N MET A 266 -8.23 12.84 -0.38
CA MET A 266 -9.39 13.16 0.44
C MET A 266 -10.04 14.48 0.08
N TRP A 267 -9.25 15.44 -0.40
CA TRP A 267 -9.69 16.82 -0.60
C TRP A 267 -9.44 17.29 -2.03
N ARG A 268 -10.49 17.81 -2.64
CA ARG A 268 -10.42 18.40 -4.00
C ARG A 268 -11.14 19.73 -4.04
N ASN A 269 -10.45 20.76 -4.51
CA ASN A 269 -11.03 22.09 -4.67
C ASN A 269 -11.77 22.58 -3.41
N GLY A 270 -11.28 22.25 -2.23
CA GLY A 270 -11.86 22.65 -0.94
C GLY A 270 -13.05 21.81 -0.50
N SER A 271 -13.32 20.67 -1.15
CA SER A 271 -14.35 19.74 -0.70
C SER A 271 -13.77 18.34 -0.48
N MET A 272 -14.23 17.68 0.58
CA MET A 272 -13.91 16.30 0.87
C MET A 272 -14.69 15.37 -0.07
N GLU A 273 -14.02 14.42 -0.67
CA GLU A 273 -14.68 13.38 -1.44
C GLU A 273 -15.34 12.35 -0.52
N ALA A 274 -16.61 11.99 -0.83
CA ALA A 274 -17.35 10.98 -0.06
C ALA A 274 -16.63 9.61 -0.06
N ARG A 275 -16.03 9.24 -1.17
CA ARG A 275 -15.23 8.02 -1.32
C ARG A 275 -14.03 8.04 -0.37
N GLY A 276 -13.28 9.14 -0.36
CA GLY A 276 -12.15 9.32 0.54
C GLY A 276 -12.57 9.19 2.01
N ALA A 277 -13.69 9.84 2.40
CA ALA A 277 -14.22 9.75 3.76
C ALA A 277 -14.56 8.30 4.15
N ILE A 278 -15.17 7.53 3.24
CA ILE A 278 -15.53 6.13 3.48
C ILE A 278 -14.27 5.27 3.62
N MET A 279 -13.32 5.42 2.71
CA MET A 279 -12.07 4.63 2.74
C MET A 279 -11.24 4.96 3.97
N HIS A 280 -11.06 6.24 4.27
CA HIS A 280 -10.27 6.67 5.42
C HIS A 280 -10.88 6.19 6.75
N ASN A 281 -12.17 6.45 6.96
CA ASN A 281 -12.80 6.18 8.25
C ASN A 281 -13.40 4.78 8.38
N GLY A 282 -13.86 4.20 7.27
CA GLY A 282 -14.57 2.92 7.28
C GLY A 282 -13.67 1.73 6.99
N VAL A 283 -12.77 1.83 6.02
CA VAL A 283 -11.92 0.71 5.62
C VAL A 283 -10.63 0.69 6.43
N TYR A 284 -9.82 1.74 6.33
CA TYR A 284 -8.53 1.74 7.03
C TYR A 284 -8.66 1.88 8.55
N GLY A 285 -9.67 2.62 9.01
CA GLY A 285 -10.00 2.64 10.44
C GLY A 285 -10.37 1.27 10.99
N SER A 286 -11.04 0.40 10.18
CA SER A 286 -11.33 -0.98 10.59
C SER A 286 -10.09 -1.87 10.61
N PHE A 287 -9.17 -1.72 9.67
CA PHE A 287 -7.90 -2.47 9.71
C PHE A 287 -7.12 -2.17 11.00
N GLY A 288 -7.01 -0.90 11.37
CA GLY A 288 -6.36 -0.50 12.62
C GLY A 288 -7.07 -0.97 13.88
N LEU A 289 -8.36 -1.34 13.79
CA LEU A 289 -9.11 -1.93 14.90
C LEU A 289 -9.01 -3.45 14.95
N ASP A 290 -8.78 -4.10 13.80
CA ASP A 290 -8.70 -5.56 13.70
C ASP A 290 -7.30 -6.10 14.04
N GLY A 291 -6.26 -5.28 13.93
CA GLY A 291 -4.88 -5.68 14.15
C GLY A 291 -4.59 -6.08 15.60
N ASP A 292 -4.98 -5.28 16.56
CA ASP A 292 -4.98 -5.61 17.99
C ASP A 292 -6.10 -4.85 18.71
N LEU A 293 -7.23 -5.55 18.92
CA LEU A 293 -8.38 -5.00 19.65
C LEU A 293 -8.03 -4.53 21.05
N GLU A 294 -7.01 -5.10 21.69
CA GLU A 294 -6.55 -4.71 23.01
C GLU A 294 -5.83 -3.35 22.96
N ASP A 295 -5.00 -3.11 21.95
CA ASP A 295 -4.31 -1.83 21.78
C ASP A 295 -5.26 -0.71 21.32
N ALA A 296 -6.20 -1.00 20.42
CA ALA A 296 -7.24 -0.04 20.04
C ALA A 296 -8.14 0.38 21.20
N GLN A 297 -8.37 -0.52 22.15
CA GLN A 297 -9.12 -0.21 23.37
C GLN A 297 -8.28 0.51 24.43
N ASN A 298 -6.96 0.36 24.41
CA ASN A 298 -6.06 0.78 25.48
C ASN A 298 -5.24 2.05 25.21
N GLY A 299 -5.38 2.70 24.08
CA GLY A 299 -4.56 3.89 23.81
C GLY A 299 -4.64 4.52 22.44
N CYS A 300 -5.31 3.88 21.48
CA CYS A 300 -5.41 4.40 20.12
C CYS A 300 -6.47 5.50 19.93
N GLU A 301 -7.14 5.95 20.99
CA GLU A 301 -8.16 7.00 20.90
C GLU A 301 -7.64 8.27 20.23
N GLY A 302 -6.40 8.70 20.52
CA GLY A 302 -5.79 9.87 19.91
C GLY A 302 -5.55 9.73 18.41
N TYR A 303 -5.16 8.55 17.96
CA TYR A 303 -5.01 8.24 16.54
C TYR A 303 -6.34 8.17 15.83
N MET A 304 -7.37 7.63 16.46
CA MET A 304 -8.73 7.55 15.95
C MET A 304 -9.44 8.92 15.88
N GLU A 305 -9.02 9.91 16.65
CA GLU A 305 -9.57 11.27 16.57
C GLU A 305 -9.45 11.86 15.15
N GLY A 306 -8.36 11.62 14.46
CA GLY A 306 -8.15 12.03 13.08
C GLY A 306 -9.19 11.42 12.13
N TYR A 307 -9.49 10.12 12.28
CA TYR A 307 -10.52 9.44 11.51
C TYR A 307 -11.92 10.03 11.75
N TYR A 308 -12.27 10.25 13.01
CA TYR A 308 -13.60 10.79 13.37
C TYR A 308 -13.75 12.25 12.99
N ALA A 309 -12.70 13.06 13.15
CA ALA A 309 -12.74 14.47 12.79
C ALA A 309 -12.92 14.65 11.26
N GLY A 310 -12.28 13.82 10.43
CA GLY A 310 -12.50 13.81 8.99
C GLY A 310 -13.95 13.53 8.61
N THR A 311 -14.57 12.54 9.23
CA THR A 311 -15.99 12.23 9.01
C THR A 311 -16.90 13.36 9.50
N ALA A 312 -16.63 13.93 10.67
CA ALA A 312 -17.41 15.03 11.21
C ALA A 312 -17.31 16.28 10.32
N ALA A 313 -16.13 16.62 9.84
CA ALA A 313 -15.92 17.74 8.92
C ALA A 313 -16.70 17.57 7.61
N TYR A 314 -16.74 16.36 7.06
CA TYR A 314 -17.55 16.03 5.88
C TYR A 314 -19.05 16.22 6.16
N MET A 315 -19.55 15.69 7.28
CA MET A 315 -20.96 15.74 7.64
C MET A 315 -21.46 17.15 7.99
N THR A 316 -20.61 17.99 8.57
CA THR A 316 -20.99 19.35 9.01
C THR A 316 -20.74 20.41 7.93
N GLY A 317 -19.97 20.09 6.91
CA GLY A 317 -19.55 21.07 5.89
C GLY A 317 -18.48 22.04 6.38
N ASP A 318 -17.93 21.86 7.57
CA ASP A 318 -16.81 22.66 8.12
C ASP A 318 -15.46 22.08 7.67
N ASN A 319 -15.28 22.05 6.36
CA ASN A 319 -14.18 21.34 5.73
C ASN A 319 -12.86 22.13 5.76
N LEU A 320 -12.95 23.49 5.66
CA LEU A 320 -11.76 24.31 5.42
C LEU A 320 -10.76 24.31 6.59
N ALA A 321 -11.24 24.33 7.82
CA ALA A 321 -10.36 24.30 8.98
C ALA A 321 -9.65 22.95 9.12
N TRP A 322 -10.37 21.86 8.86
CA TRP A 322 -9.83 20.51 8.92
C TRP A 322 -8.87 20.22 7.77
N MET A 323 -9.21 20.63 6.56
CA MET A 323 -8.39 20.44 5.35
C MET A 323 -6.97 21.00 5.49
N ASN A 324 -6.81 22.09 6.23
CA ASN A 324 -5.52 22.75 6.44
C ASN A 324 -4.94 22.45 7.84
N SER A 325 -5.29 21.34 8.45
CA SER A 325 -4.74 20.95 9.75
C SER A 325 -3.38 20.29 9.61
N ASP A 326 -2.58 20.36 10.68
CA ASP A 326 -1.29 19.69 10.80
C ASP A 326 -1.39 18.18 10.55
N TYR A 327 -2.55 17.57 10.84
CA TYR A 327 -2.83 16.17 10.59
C TYR A 327 -2.67 15.79 9.10
N TRP A 328 -3.18 16.62 8.19
CA TRP A 328 -3.06 16.36 6.75
C TRP A 328 -1.72 16.79 6.19
N GLU A 329 -1.11 17.86 6.72
CA GLU A 329 0.23 18.31 6.34
C GLU A 329 1.27 17.23 6.63
N GLU A 330 1.19 16.58 7.77
CA GLU A 330 2.05 15.46 8.14
C GLU A 330 1.97 14.29 7.15
N ARG A 331 0.78 14.07 6.59
CA ARG A 331 0.47 12.97 5.65
C ARG A 331 0.67 13.34 4.17
N TYR A 332 1.33 14.45 3.89
CA TYR A 332 1.84 14.79 2.58
C TYR A 332 3.36 14.58 2.54
N PHE A 333 3.79 13.53 1.88
CA PHE A 333 5.17 13.06 1.98
C PHE A 333 6.00 13.26 0.71
N LEU A 334 5.42 13.75 -0.41
CA LEU A 334 6.15 13.91 -1.67
C LEU A 334 7.33 14.88 -1.53
N ASP A 335 7.11 16.07 -0.97
CA ASP A 335 8.17 17.09 -0.85
C ASP A 335 9.33 16.58 0.00
N ARG A 336 9.00 15.90 1.11
CA ARG A 336 10.00 15.30 1.99
C ARG A 336 10.74 14.16 1.32
N ALA A 337 10.05 13.35 0.50
CA ALA A 337 10.69 12.32 -0.30
C ALA A 337 11.66 12.94 -1.32
N MET A 338 11.26 14.02 -2.00
CA MET A 338 12.17 14.73 -2.93
C MET A 338 13.41 15.31 -2.24
N GLU A 339 13.31 15.69 -0.98
CA GLU A 339 14.42 16.23 -0.20
C GLU A 339 15.37 15.15 0.35
N LEU A 340 14.84 14.05 0.88
CA LEU A 340 15.60 13.08 1.66
C LEU A 340 15.99 11.81 0.89
N TYR A 341 15.26 11.47 -0.15
CA TYR A 341 15.50 10.27 -0.93
C TYR A 341 16.60 10.49 -1.97
N ASN A 342 17.38 9.43 -2.24
CA ASN A 342 18.47 9.48 -3.22
C ASN A 342 18.46 8.30 -4.19
N GLY A 343 17.43 7.46 -4.17
CA GLY A 343 17.30 6.27 -5.01
C GLY A 343 16.58 6.55 -6.33
N SER A 344 16.25 5.48 -7.04
CA SER A 344 15.50 5.52 -8.31
C SER A 344 14.00 5.29 -8.10
N ILE A 345 13.19 5.73 -9.06
CA ILE A 345 11.73 5.73 -8.96
C ILE A 345 11.13 5.07 -10.21
N TYR A 346 10.30 4.03 -10.04
CA TYR A 346 9.53 3.43 -11.12
C TYR A 346 8.04 3.56 -10.82
N ILE A 347 7.38 4.56 -11.39
CA ILE A 347 5.95 4.84 -11.16
C ILE A 347 5.09 3.97 -12.08
N ILE A 348 4.14 3.23 -11.52
CA ILE A 348 3.18 2.42 -12.26
C ILE A 348 1.77 2.87 -11.90
N HIS A 349 0.91 3.17 -12.91
CA HIS A 349 -0.45 3.63 -12.63
C HIS A 349 -1.44 3.27 -13.74
N GLY A 350 -2.63 2.82 -13.33
CA GLY A 350 -3.75 2.62 -14.23
C GLY A 350 -4.45 3.95 -14.53
N MET A 351 -4.58 4.31 -15.80
CA MET A 351 -5.20 5.60 -16.19
C MET A 351 -6.73 5.61 -16.05
N GLN A 352 -7.32 4.45 -15.76
CA GLN A 352 -8.74 4.30 -15.42
C GLN A 352 -8.95 4.06 -13.92
N ASP A 353 -7.93 4.27 -13.11
CA ASP A 353 -8.01 4.09 -11.66
C ASP A 353 -8.93 5.15 -11.05
N TRP A 354 -10.04 4.69 -10.50
CA TRP A 354 -11.03 5.52 -9.82
C TRP A 354 -10.86 5.48 -8.29
N ASN A 355 -10.05 4.56 -7.80
CA ASN A 355 -9.79 4.40 -6.37
C ASN A 355 -8.66 5.32 -5.92
N VAL A 356 -7.49 5.19 -6.55
CA VAL A 356 -6.40 6.15 -6.43
C VAL A 356 -6.24 6.85 -7.78
N ASP A 357 -6.74 8.06 -7.88
CA ASP A 357 -6.85 8.74 -9.16
C ASP A 357 -5.49 9.01 -9.81
N PRO A 358 -5.40 8.94 -11.15
CA PRO A 358 -4.17 9.12 -11.90
C PRO A 358 -3.42 10.42 -11.63
N HIS A 359 -4.08 11.45 -11.09
CA HIS A 359 -3.42 12.71 -10.73
C HIS A 359 -2.35 12.55 -9.62
N MET A 360 -2.35 11.43 -8.89
CA MET A 360 -1.29 11.10 -7.93
C MET A 360 0.05 10.79 -8.62
N ALA A 361 0.01 10.15 -9.79
CA ALA A 361 1.20 9.82 -10.57
C ALA A 361 1.55 10.89 -11.61
N PHE A 362 0.55 11.56 -12.11
CA PHE A 362 0.60 12.47 -13.22
C PHE A 362 1.61 13.63 -13.07
N PRO A 363 1.55 14.49 -12.03
CA PRO A 363 2.59 15.49 -11.84
C PRO A 363 3.88 14.91 -11.26
N THR A 364 3.78 13.83 -10.53
CA THR A 364 4.86 13.26 -9.71
C THR A 364 6.02 12.76 -10.58
N HIS A 365 5.74 12.20 -11.74
CA HIS A 365 6.78 11.77 -12.69
C HIS A 365 7.67 12.96 -13.09
N GLN A 366 7.06 14.07 -13.52
CA GLN A 366 7.82 15.25 -13.93
C GLN A 366 8.49 15.94 -12.72
N ILE A 367 7.80 16.01 -11.59
CA ILE A 367 8.38 16.56 -10.34
C ILE A 367 9.64 15.78 -9.97
N ALA A 368 9.64 14.47 -10.03
CA ALA A 368 10.80 13.66 -9.72
C ALA A 368 11.97 13.89 -10.71
N ILE A 369 11.67 13.98 -12.03
CA ILE A 369 12.67 14.34 -13.03
C ILE A 369 13.29 15.71 -12.74
N ASP A 370 12.47 16.72 -12.45
CA ASP A 370 12.90 18.08 -12.16
C ASP A 370 13.77 18.18 -10.91
N ASN A 371 13.60 17.26 -9.97
CA ASN A 371 14.43 17.08 -8.78
C ASN A 371 15.69 16.22 -9.03
N GLY A 372 15.90 15.74 -10.26
CA GLY A 372 17.11 15.03 -10.66
C GLY A 372 17.10 13.53 -10.43
N PHE A 373 15.95 12.94 -10.13
CA PHE A 373 15.82 11.50 -9.95
C PHE A 373 15.87 10.74 -11.28
N GLU A 374 16.31 9.50 -11.23
CA GLU A 374 16.17 8.53 -12.29
C GLU A 374 14.76 7.94 -12.23
N VAL A 375 13.91 8.29 -13.20
CA VAL A 375 12.49 7.96 -13.20
C VAL A 375 12.11 7.14 -14.41
N LYS A 376 11.38 6.05 -14.19
CA LYS A 376 10.66 5.28 -15.19
C LYS A 376 9.16 5.33 -14.89
N GLY A 377 8.32 5.35 -15.92
CA GLY A 377 6.87 5.30 -15.79
C GLY A 377 6.24 4.21 -16.64
N LEU A 378 5.17 3.61 -16.13
CA LEU A 378 4.31 2.67 -16.83
C LEU A 378 2.85 3.03 -16.59
N TYR A 379 2.18 3.54 -17.63
CA TYR A 379 0.84 4.09 -17.55
C TYR A 379 -0.09 3.39 -18.53
N GLY A 380 -1.02 2.59 -18.02
CA GLY A 380 -1.88 1.76 -18.86
C GLY A 380 -3.36 1.95 -18.66
N GLN A 381 -4.14 1.34 -19.55
CA GLN A 381 -5.59 1.41 -19.58
C GLN A 381 -6.21 0.35 -18.66
N TRP A 382 -5.76 0.28 -17.41
CA TRP A 382 -6.37 -0.54 -16.36
C TRP A 382 -6.91 0.35 -15.24
N THR A 383 -7.74 -0.23 -14.43
CA THR A 383 -8.31 0.39 -13.23
C THR A 383 -7.33 0.25 -12.05
N HIS A 384 -7.83 0.06 -10.85
CA HIS A 384 -7.01 -0.16 -9.66
C HIS A 384 -6.42 -1.58 -9.61
N ASP A 385 -5.61 -1.94 -10.63
CA ASP A 385 -5.08 -3.28 -10.82
C ASP A 385 -3.59 -3.27 -11.22
N TYR A 386 -3.04 -4.45 -11.50
CA TYR A 386 -1.64 -4.65 -11.89
C TYR A 386 -1.48 -4.66 -13.42
N PRO A 387 -0.29 -4.35 -13.95
CA PRO A 387 -0.07 -4.26 -15.39
C PRO A 387 -0.29 -5.57 -16.16
N ASP A 388 -0.15 -6.71 -15.51
CA ASP A 388 -0.26 -8.04 -16.08
C ASP A 388 -1.60 -8.73 -15.82
N ARG A 389 -2.56 -8.03 -15.22
CA ARG A 389 -3.87 -8.58 -14.92
C ARG A 389 -4.96 -7.98 -15.78
N PRO A 390 -5.97 -8.78 -16.20
CA PRO A 390 -7.09 -8.25 -16.96
C PRO A 390 -7.95 -7.33 -16.09
N SER A 391 -8.04 -6.07 -16.49
CA SER A 391 -8.86 -5.04 -15.86
C SER A 391 -10.36 -5.19 -16.13
N GLY A 392 -10.90 -6.38 -16.06
CA GLY A 392 -12.34 -6.57 -16.10
C GLY A 392 -12.98 -6.56 -14.71
N HIS A 393 -12.16 -6.59 -13.72
CA HIS A 393 -12.51 -6.81 -12.33
C HIS A 393 -13.30 -5.64 -11.73
N ASP A 394 -12.91 -4.40 -12.05
CA ASP A 394 -13.51 -3.18 -11.49
C ASP A 394 -14.40 -2.46 -12.49
N GLY A 395 -14.85 -3.14 -13.55
CA GLY A 395 -15.69 -2.55 -14.59
C GLY A 395 -14.95 -1.65 -15.58
N GLY A 396 -13.61 -1.63 -15.53
CA GLY A 396 -12.78 -0.96 -16.53
C GLY A 396 -12.82 -1.65 -17.87
N ILE A 397 -12.54 -0.90 -18.93
CA ILE A 397 -12.37 -1.47 -20.27
C ILE A 397 -10.97 -2.07 -20.33
N GLY A 398 -10.85 -3.36 -19.99
CA GLY A 398 -9.61 -4.09 -20.17
C GLY A 398 -9.36 -4.38 -21.65
N PHE A 399 -8.16 -4.11 -22.11
CA PHE A 399 -7.67 -4.58 -23.39
C PHE A 399 -6.74 -5.77 -23.14
N PRO A 400 -7.23 -7.02 -23.20
CA PRO A 400 -6.44 -8.17 -22.78
C PRO A 400 -5.17 -8.38 -23.62
N TRP A 401 -5.15 -7.89 -24.86
CA TRP A 401 -3.98 -7.92 -25.74
C TRP A 401 -2.92 -6.89 -25.38
N SER A 402 -3.18 -6.00 -24.46
CA SER A 402 -2.31 -4.91 -24.04
C SER A 402 -1.71 -5.11 -22.65
N LEU A 403 -1.96 -6.27 -22.06
CA LEU A 403 -1.39 -6.62 -20.77
C LEU A 403 0.14 -6.77 -20.87
N ARG A 404 0.83 -6.35 -19.82
CA ARG A 404 2.28 -6.41 -19.70
C ARG A 404 2.72 -7.77 -19.19
N TRP A 405 2.66 -8.78 -20.08
CA TRP A 405 3.11 -10.13 -19.74
C TRP A 405 4.62 -10.22 -19.50
N ASP A 406 5.36 -9.21 -19.92
CA ASP A 406 6.78 -9.00 -19.69
C ASP A 406 7.08 -8.25 -18.38
N TRP A 407 6.07 -7.91 -17.58
CA TRP A 407 6.24 -7.07 -16.38
C TRP A 407 7.19 -7.69 -15.35
N ALA A 408 7.17 -9.00 -15.15
CA ALA A 408 8.12 -9.66 -14.25
C ALA A 408 9.57 -9.55 -14.74
N ASP A 409 9.82 -9.66 -16.06
CA ASP A 409 11.14 -9.46 -16.66
C ASP A 409 11.57 -7.99 -16.52
N ASP A 410 10.66 -7.06 -16.80
CA ASP A 410 10.91 -5.62 -16.71
C ASP A 410 11.26 -5.19 -15.26
N LEU A 411 10.56 -5.71 -14.28
CA LEU A 411 10.91 -5.50 -12.87
C LEU A 411 12.24 -6.15 -12.48
N LEU A 412 12.54 -7.35 -13.01
CA LEU A 412 13.82 -7.99 -12.72
C LEU A 412 14.98 -7.19 -13.28
N GLU A 413 14.87 -6.66 -14.51
CA GLU A 413 15.89 -5.76 -15.08
C GLU A 413 16.07 -4.49 -14.25
N TRP A 414 14.97 -3.92 -13.72
CA TRP A 414 14.99 -2.78 -12.83
C TRP A 414 15.73 -3.08 -11.52
N PHE A 415 15.34 -4.14 -10.84
CA PHE A 415 15.93 -4.52 -9.56
C PHE A 415 17.37 -5.04 -9.69
N ASP A 416 17.70 -5.74 -10.77
CA ASP A 416 19.06 -6.17 -11.07
C ASP A 416 20.01 -4.98 -11.15
N TYR A 417 19.59 -3.93 -11.85
CA TYR A 417 20.43 -2.75 -12.01
C TYR A 417 20.56 -1.96 -10.70
N TYR A 418 19.44 -1.60 -10.05
CA TYR A 418 19.47 -0.69 -8.91
C TYR A 418 19.83 -1.37 -7.58
N LEU A 419 19.57 -2.66 -7.45
CA LEU A 419 19.85 -3.39 -6.20
C LEU A 419 21.10 -4.25 -6.25
N ARG A 420 21.59 -4.64 -7.45
CA ARG A 420 22.72 -5.55 -7.60
C ARG A 420 23.84 -5.04 -8.52
N ASP A 421 23.66 -3.92 -9.20
CA ASP A 421 24.56 -3.41 -10.24
C ASP A 421 24.77 -4.42 -11.39
N ILE A 422 23.73 -5.16 -11.77
CA ILE A 422 23.75 -6.19 -12.82
C ILE A 422 22.94 -5.72 -14.03
N GLY A 423 23.45 -6.02 -15.24
CA GLY A 423 22.76 -5.70 -16.49
C GLY A 423 22.96 -4.27 -16.98
N PRO A 424 22.31 -3.93 -18.10
CA PRO A 424 22.32 -2.57 -18.64
C PRO A 424 21.42 -1.68 -17.81
N LYS A 425 21.72 -0.37 -17.82
CA LYS A 425 20.83 0.62 -17.21
C LYS A 425 19.45 0.59 -17.86
N PRO A 426 18.37 0.46 -17.08
CA PRO A 426 17.01 0.52 -17.61
C PRO A 426 16.74 1.83 -18.36
N ARG A 427 15.88 1.79 -19.35
CA ARG A 427 15.47 3.00 -20.06
C ARG A 427 14.59 3.86 -19.13
N LEU A 428 15.00 5.10 -18.91
CA LEU A 428 14.27 6.07 -18.11
C LEU A 428 13.27 6.80 -19.02
N ILE A 429 12.12 6.22 -19.21
CA ILE A 429 11.06 6.64 -20.14
C ILE A 429 9.71 6.45 -19.49
N ALA A 430 8.69 7.09 -20.04
CA ALA A 430 7.30 6.79 -19.76
C ALA A 430 6.75 5.86 -20.86
N GLU A 431 6.37 4.66 -20.49
CA GLU A 431 5.62 3.75 -21.35
C GLU A 431 4.14 3.99 -21.13
N MET A 432 3.43 4.37 -22.19
CA MET A 432 2.04 4.75 -22.14
C MET A 432 1.21 3.91 -23.07
N GLN A 433 0.04 3.50 -22.58
CA GLN A 433 -0.94 2.82 -23.40
C GLN A 433 -1.92 3.82 -23.99
N ASP A 434 -2.13 3.76 -25.31
CA ASP A 434 -3.11 4.57 -26.02
C ASP A 434 -4.55 4.05 -25.82
N ASP A 435 -5.53 4.78 -26.33
CA ASP A 435 -6.96 4.45 -26.26
C ASP A 435 -7.35 3.21 -27.09
N MET A 436 -6.47 2.74 -27.95
CA MET A 436 -6.65 1.53 -28.76
C MET A 436 -5.90 0.31 -28.18
N GLY A 437 -5.24 0.47 -27.03
CA GLY A 437 -4.49 -0.57 -26.37
C GLY A 437 -3.06 -0.76 -26.89
N GLY A 438 -2.59 0.11 -27.79
CA GLY A 438 -1.20 0.13 -28.25
C GLY A 438 -0.27 0.76 -27.19
N TRP A 439 1.00 0.36 -27.20
CA TRP A 439 2.00 0.94 -26.32
C TRP A 439 2.90 1.91 -27.10
N ARG A 440 3.13 3.07 -26.50
CA ARG A 440 4.08 4.07 -27.00
C ARG A 440 5.06 4.48 -25.93
N VAL A 441 6.16 5.05 -26.34
CA VAL A 441 7.24 5.50 -25.46
C VAL A 441 7.34 7.01 -25.56
N GLU A 442 7.37 7.66 -24.42
CA GLU A 442 7.59 9.09 -24.26
C GLU A 442 8.84 9.34 -23.40
N GLU A 443 9.45 10.51 -23.53
CA GLU A 443 10.61 10.87 -22.72
C GLU A 443 10.23 11.14 -21.25
N THR A 444 8.99 11.57 -21.04
CA THR A 444 8.44 11.91 -19.71
C THR A 444 6.92 11.76 -19.69
N TYR A 445 6.32 11.90 -18.50
CA TYR A 445 4.87 11.96 -18.33
C TYR A 445 4.50 13.19 -17.47
N PRO A 446 3.60 14.07 -17.94
CA PRO A 446 2.94 14.03 -19.26
C PRO A 446 3.93 14.22 -20.41
N PRO A 447 3.59 13.79 -21.66
CA PRO A 447 4.41 14.00 -22.84
C PRO A 447 4.80 15.47 -23.03
N LEU A 448 6.00 15.73 -23.55
CA LEU A 448 6.55 17.10 -23.68
C LEU A 448 5.71 18.02 -24.60
N ASP A 449 4.92 17.46 -25.49
CA ASP A 449 4.03 18.20 -26.40
C ASP A 449 2.59 18.36 -25.85
N THR A 450 2.38 18.03 -24.57
CA THR A 450 1.07 18.20 -23.90
C THR A 450 0.75 19.66 -23.74
N GLU A 451 -0.38 20.10 -24.30
CA GLU A 451 -0.92 21.43 -24.10
C GLU A 451 -1.98 21.41 -22.97
N TRP A 452 -1.75 22.23 -21.96
CA TRP A 452 -2.69 22.41 -20.86
C TRP A 452 -3.71 23.48 -21.20
N ASN A 453 -4.99 23.10 -21.20
CA ASN A 453 -6.10 24.04 -21.34
C ASN A 453 -6.86 24.13 -20.01
N GLU A 454 -6.80 25.30 -19.35
CA GLU A 454 -7.69 25.59 -18.24
C GLU A 454 -9.10 25.83 -18.78
N THR A 455 -10.04 24.98 -18.39
CA THR A 455 -11.47 25.22 -18.61
C THR A 455 -12.08 25.72 -17.30
N THR A 456 -12.52 26.96 -17.30
CA THR A 456 -13.27 27.55 -16.18
C THR A 456 -14.73 27.09 -16.19
#